data_c4b21dcbb472374f05aedbb5a678ea7a
#
_entry.id   c4b21dcbb472374f05aedbb5a678ea7a
#
_cell.length_a   1.000
_cell.length_b   1.000
_cell.length_c   1.000
_cell.angle_alpha   90.00
_cell.angle_beta   90.00
_cell.angle_gamma   90.00
#
_symmetry.space_group_name_H-M   'P 1'
#
loop_
_entity.id
_entity.type
_entity.pdbx_description
1 polymer ?
#
loop_
_entity_poly.entity_id
_entity_poly.type
_entity_poly.pdbx_seq_one_letter_code
_entity_poly.pdbx_strand_id
1 'polypeptide(L)'
;MAPYISVIIPNYNHAKFLKERIESVLNQSYQDFEIIILDDVSTDNSKEIILQYEKNPHVSHIVFNQENSGSPFKQWKKGMELAKGELIWIAESDDTCERLFLERIVEKHLKYNNISFCFCRSRIMNEEGHVRKIFQKSFGDKEFFRGRDFIEQKLIWGNCVVNASAVVFNKKKALSIDDKYMDYRGVGDWLFWTEMAEQGNVAIVDEPLNNYRYYENNTTSNNRKNGNEIKEAKSVFNYFKEKRHLGFLDEIRLRKKYIWHIKYEKSFPDEIQKELLSCWGDNLFYETLAKISTILH
;
A
#
# COMPACT_ATOMS: atom_id res chain seq x y z
N MET A 1 25.89 14.14 -6.96
CA MET A 1 25.40 13.73 -5.65
C MET A 1 24.34 12.65 -5.88
N ALA A 2 24.12 11.73 -4.93
CA ALA A 2 22.99 10.82 -5.01
C ALA A 2 21.67 11.63 -4.87
N PRO A 3 20.58 11.27 -5.59
CA PRO A 3 19.30 11.91 -5.43
C PRO A 3 18.74 11.67 -4.03
N TYR A 4 17.86 12.55 -3.55
CA TYR A 4 17.23 12.36 -2.24
C TYR A 4 16.13 11.29 -2.28
N ILE A 5 15.41 11.18 -3.38
CA ILE A 5 14.31 10.22 -3.57
C ILE A 5 14.61 9.30 -4.76
N SER A 6 14.36 8.00 -4.63
CA SER A 6 14.27 7.08 -5.76
C SER A 6 12.81 6.71 -5.99
N VAL A 7 12.31 7.03 -7.16
CA VAL A 7 10.95 6.68 -7.62
C VAL A 7 11.02 5.36 -8.38
N ILE A 8 10.36 4.35 -7.85
CA ILE A 8 10.30 3.02 -8.47
C ILE A 8 8.94 2.89 -9.16
N ILE A 9 8.95 2.65 -10.46
CA ILE A 9 7.74 2.42 -11.27
C ILE A 9 7.72 0.94 -11.67
N PRO A 10 7.05 0.06 -10.89
CA PRO A 10 6.83 -1.32 -11.29
C PRO A 10 5.74 -1.36 -12.36
N ASN A 11 5.96 -2.10 -13.45
CA ASN A 11 5.03 -2.20 -14.55
C ASN A 11 4.80 -3.66 -14.97
N TYR A 12 3.54 -4.00 -15.22
CA TYR A 12 3.15 -5.24 -15.87
C TYR A 12 1.84 -5.04 -16.64
N ASN A 13 1.92 -5.01 -17.97
CA ASN A 13 0.76 -4.86 -18.88
C ASN A 13 -0.10 -3.62 -18.61
N HIS A 14 0.53 -2.48 -18.30
CA HIS A 14 -0.14 -1.20 -18.08
C HIS A 14 0.22 -0.14 -19.13
N ALA A 15 0.54 -0.53 -20.38
CA ALA A 15 0.87 0.41 -21.47
C ALA A 15 -0.13 1.57 -21.58
N LYS A 16 -1.42 1.30 -21.36
CA LYS A 16 -2.50 2.29 -21.40
C LYS A 16 -2.29 3.46 -20.42
N PHE A 17 -1.70 3.21 -19.26
CA PHE A 17 -1.59 4.18 -18.16
C PHE A 17 -0.15 4.66 -17.93
N LEU A 18 0.83 3.87 -18.37
CA LEU A 18 2.23 4.03 -18.04
C LEU A 18 2.81 5.41 -18.43
N LYS A 19 2.45 5.93 -19.59
CA LYS A 19 2.87 7.26 -20.02
C LYS A 19 2.37 8.33 -19.06
N GLU A 20 1.10 8.30 -18.70
CA GLU A 20 0.48 9.26 -17.77
C GLU A 20 1.17 9.20 -16.39
N ARG A 21 1.50 7.99 -15.90
CA ARG A 21 2.25 7.81 -14.65
C ARG A 21 3.64 8.44 -14.72
N ILE A 22 4.46 8.12 -15.75
CA ILE A 22 5.81 8.65 -15.87
C ILE A 22 5.78 10.18 -15.95
N GLU A 23 4.89 10.76 -16.75
CA GLU A 23 4.72 12.21 -16.86
C GLU A 23 4.28 12.85 -15.52
N SER A 24 3.40 12.20 -14.74
CA SER A 24 3.00 12.71 -13.43
C SER A 24 4.16 12.76 -12.43
N VAL A 25 5.13 11.85 -12.55
CA VAL A 25 6.37 11.86 -11.76
C VAL A 25 7.32 12.96 -12.24
N LEU A 26 7.57 13.04 -13.55
CA LEU A 26 8.48 14.04 -14.12
C LEU A 26 8.02 15.48 -13.88
N ASN A 27 6.69 15.70 -13.78
CA ASN A 27 6.09 17.01 -13.52
C ASN A 27 5.99 17.39 -12.04
N GLN A 28 6.60 16.65 -11.10
CA GLN A 28 6.62 17.03 -9.69
C GLN A 28 7.33 18.38 -9.48
N SER A 29 6.88 19.19 -8.50
CA SER A 29 7.55 20.44 -8.14
C SER A 29 8.91 20.22 -7.48
N TYR A 30 9.06 19.13 -6.73
CA TYR A 30 10.32 18.69 -6.15
C TYR A 30 11.10 17.85 -7.16
N GLN A 31 12.33 18.25 -7.50
CA GLN A 31 13.09 17.66 -8.61
C GLN A 31 14.34 16.85 -8.21
N ASP A 32 14.65 16.73 -6.92
CA ASP A 32 15.80 15.93 -6.46
C ASP A 32 15.42 14.44 -6.32
N PHE A 33 15.17 13.80 -7.48
CA PHE A 33 14.83 12.38 -7.56
C PHE A 33 15.45 11.68 -8.78
N GLU A 34 15.56 10.37 -8.69
CA GLU A 34 15.78 9.46 -9.82
C GLU A 34 14.55 8.59 -10.07
N ILE A 35 14.42 8.05 -11.26
CA ILE A 35 13.37 7.12 -11.67
C ILE A 35 14.00 5.77 -12.02
N ILE A 36 13.44 4.71 -11.47
CA ILE A 36 13.78 3.31 -11.75
C ILE A 36 12.53 2.65 -12.32
N ILE A 37 12.55 2.27 -13.59
CA ILE A 37 11.42 1.61 -14.26
C ILE A 37 11.71 0.11 -14.34
N LEU A 38 10.79 -0.70 -13.81
CA LEU A 38 10.91 -2.15 -13.80
C LEU A 38 9.73 -2.76 -14.56
N ASP A 39 10.01 -3.43 -15.67
CA ASP A 39 9.01 -4.13 -16.45
C ASP A 39 9.06 -5.64 -16.17
N ASP A 40 7.95 -6.19 -15.72
CA ASP A 40 7.84 -7.58 -15.27
C ASP A 40 7.35 -8.53 -16.37
N VAL A 41 8.00 -8.44 -17.56
CA VAL A 41 7.68 -9.25 -18.75
C VAL A 41 6.30 -8.87 -19.33
N SER A 42 6.06 -7.59 -19.54
CA SER A 42 4.84 -7.12 -20.22
C SER A 42 4.75 -7.66 -21.65
N THR A 43 3.53 -7.97 -22.06
CA THR A 43 3.19 -8.47 -23.40
C THR A 43 2.47 -7.44 -24.27
N ASP A 44 2.17 -6.29 -23.68
CA ASP A 44 1.59 -5.12 -24.36
C ASP A 44 2.69 -4.15 -24.86
N ASN A 45 2.32 -2.95 -25.29
CA ASN A 45 3.25 -1.93 -25.78
C ASN A 45 4.03 -1.19 -24.67
N SER A 46 4.11 -1.75 -23.44
CA SER A 46 4.82 -1.11 -22.32
C SER A 46 6.28 -0.85 -22.63
N LYS A 47 6.95 -1.80 -23.29
CA LYS A 47 8.38 -1.69 -23.64
C LYS A 47 8.66 -0.49 -24.54
N GLU A 48 7.86 -0.29 -25.57
CA GLU A 48 7.98 0.83 -26.52
C GLU A 48 7.77 2.17 -25.81
N ILE A 49 6.87 2.24 -24.85
CA ILE A 49 6.64 3.45 -24.05
C ILE A 49 7.84 3.71 -23.14
N ILE A 50 8.32 2.72 -22.41
CA ILE A 50 9.46 2.84 -21.49
C ILE A 50 10.71 3.36 -22.23
N LEU A 51 11.01 2.82 -23.41
CA LEU A 51 12.19 3.19 -24.19
C LEU A 51 12.17 4.66 -24.65
N GLN A 52 11.02 5.33 -24.72
CA GLN A 52 10.94 6.77 -25.01
C GLN A 52 11.60 7.62 -23.92
N TYR A 53 11.73 7.09 -22.71
CA TYR A 53 12.30 7.80 -21.56
C TYR A 53 13.76 7.42 -21.26
N GLU A 54 14.40 6.53 -22.04
CA GLU A 54 15.76 6.03 -21.82
C GLU A 54 16.81 7.17 -21.69
N LYS A 55 16.61 8.26 -22.43
CA LYS A 55 17.52 9.43 -22.42
C LYS A 55 17.12 10.53 -21.43
N ASN A 56 16.04 10.32 -20.66
CA ASN A 56 15.62 11.32 -19.69
C ASN A 56 16.61 11.38 -18.52
N PRO A 57 17.12 12.55 -18.10
CA PRO A 57 18.15 12.67 -17.07
C PRO A 57 17.72 12.16 -15.69
N HIS A 58 16.42 12.10 -15.41
CA HIS A 58 15.91 11.51 -14.17
C HIS A 58 15.85 9.97 -14.20
N VAL A 59 15.83 9.34 -15.38
CA VAL A 59 15.75 7.88 -15.49
C VAL A 59 17.14 7.27 -15.31
N SER A 60 17.37 6.69 -14.14
CA SER A 60 18.66 6.07 -13.80
C SER A 60 18.73 4.60 -14.19
N HIS A 61 17.60 3.90 -14.18
CA HIS A 61 17.53 2.47 -14.51
C HIS A 61 16.25 2.14 -15.28
N ILE A 62 16.40 1.33 -16.32
CA ILE A 62 15.32 0.62 -17.00
C ILE A 62 15.68 -0.87 -16.96
N VAL A 63 14.82 -1.68 -16.36
CA VAL A 63 15.05 -3.12 -16.23
C VAL A 63 13.87 -3.87 -16.82
N PHE A 64 14.13 -4.70 -17.81
CA PHE A 64 13.18 -5.67 -18.34
C PHE A 64 13.49 -7.04 -17.73
N ASN A 65 12.56 -7.60 -16.96
CA ASN A 65 12.73 -8.92 -16.37
C ASN A 65 12.77 -9.99 -17.47
N GLN A 66 13.47 -11.09 -17.22
CA GLN A 66 13.47 -12.25 -18.11
C GLN A 66 12.32 -13.20 -17.81
N GLU A 67 11.87 -13.25 -16.54
CA GLU A 67 10.75 -14.03 -16.06
C GLU A 67 9.83 -13.16 -15.23
N ASN A 68 8.51 -13.38 -15.34
CA ASN A 68 7.53 -12.65 -14.54
C ASN A 68 7.65 -13.06 -13.06
N SER A 69 7.79 -12.08 -12.20
CA SER A 69 7.99 -12.31 -10.76
C SER A 69 6.71 -12.80 -10.05
N GLY A 70 5.55 -12.56 -10.63
CA GLY A 70 4.23 -12.91 -10.07
C GLY A 70 3.83 -12.08 -8.84
N SER A 71 4.59 -11.03 -8.48
CA SER A 71 4.31 -10.23 -7.29
C SER A 71 4.81 -8.79 -7.45
N PRO A 72 3.97 -7.76 -7.22
CA PRO A 72 4.43 -6.39 -7.20
C PRO A 72 5.46 -6.15 -6.09
N PHE A 73 5.36 -6.85 -4.97
CA PHE A 73 6.28 -6.68 -3.83
C PHE A 73 7.70 -7.12 -4.16
N LYS A 74 7.88 -8.12 -5.01
CA LYS A 74 9.20 -8.51 -5.53
C LYS A 74 9.81 -7.42 -6.40
N GLN A 75 8.98 -6.70 -7.18
CA GLN A 75 9.42 -5.54 -7.94
C GLN A 75 9.79 -4.38 -7.01
N TRP A 76 9.04 -4.15 -5.91
CA TRP A 76 9.43 -3.17 -4.89
C TRP A 76 10.80 -3.46 -4.33
N LYS A 77 11.05 -4.71 -3.89
CA LYS A 77 12.35 -5.14 -3.34
C LYS A 77 13.48 -4.89 -4.33
N LYS A 78 13.31 -5.36 -5.57
CA LYS A 78 14.28 -5.16 -6.65
C LYS A 78 14.58 -3.68 -6.91
N GLY A 79 13.55 -2.86 -6.93
CA GLY A 79 13.70 -1.41 -7.10
C GLY A 79 14.43 -0.76 -5.92
N MET A 80 14.11 -1.13 -4.67
CA MET A 80 14.79 -0.65 -3.47
C MET A 80 16.29 -0.99 -3.46
N GLU A 81 16.67 -2.16 -3.97
CA GLU A 81 18.07 -2.58 -4.08
C GLU A 81 18.86 -1.77 -5.12
N LEU A 82 18.23 -1.35 -6.21
CA LEU A 82 18.82 -0.49 -7.25
C LEU A 82 18.88 0.99 -6.84
N ALA A 83 18.00 1.41 -5.95
CA ALA A 83 17.80 2.80 -5.55
C ALA A 83 19.04 3.41 -4.88
N LYS A 84 19.35 4.67 -5.21
CA LYS A 84 20.43 5.46 -4.60
C LYS A 84 19.91 6.46 -3.58
N GLY A 85 18.63 6.84 -3.64
CA GLY A 85 18.00 7.79 -2.75
C GLY A 85 17.88 7.30 -1.31
N GLU A 86 17.81 8.23 -0.38
CA GLU A 86 17.50 7.94 1.03
C GLU A 86 16.05 7.52 1.22
N LEU A 87 15.17 8.14 0.45
CA LEU A 87 13.74 7.88 0.44
C LEU A 87 13.33 7.12 -0.82
N ILE A 88 12.30 6.30 -0.68
CA ILE A 88 11.70 5.52 -1.77
C ILE A 88 10.25 5.93 -1.95
N TRP A 89 9.84 6.08 -3.20
CA TRP A 89 8.47 6.18 -3.62
C TRP A 89 8.14 5.04 -4.59
N ILE A 90 7.19 4.17 -4.22
CA ILE A 90 6.62 3.20 -5.15
C ILE A 90 5.50 3.90 -5.91
N ALA A 91 5.70 4.11 -7.18
CA ALA A 91 4.78 4.80 -8.08
C ALA A 91 4.13 3.77 -9.03
N GLU A 92 3.06 3.09 -8.56
CA GLU A 92 2.37 2.05 -9.34
C GLU A 92 1.95 2.58 -10.71
N SER A 93 2.16 1.76 -11.76
CA SER A 93 2.13 2.20 -13.16
C SER A 93 0.76 2.62 -13.70
N ASP A 94 -0.34 2.28 -12.99
CA ASP A 94 -1.71 2.63 -13.35
C ASP A 94 -2.29 3.85 -12.59
N ASP A 95 -1.52 4.42 -11.64
CA ASP A 95 -1.93 5.59 -10.86
C ASP A 95 -1.36 6.91 -11.42
N THR A 96 -1.77 8.04 -10.82
CA THR A 96 -1.15 9.36 -11.02
C THR A 96 -1.04 10.12 -9.71
N CYS A 97 -0.37 11.26 -9.72
CA CYS A 97 -0.29 12.13 -8.54
C CYS A 97 -0.33 13.61 -8.91
N GLU A 98 -0.71 14.43 -7.94
CA GLU A 98 -0.69 15.88 -8.05
C GLU A 98 0.75 16.40 -8.04
N ARG A 99 0.96 17.52 -8.71
CA ARG A 99 2.29 18.14 -8.88
C ARG A 99 3.02 18.43 -7.57
N LEU A 100 2.30 18.69 -6.48
CA LEU A 100 2.88 19.05 -5.18
C LEU A 100 3.11 17.83 -4.26
N PHE A 101 2.87 16.60 -4.73
CA PHE A 101 2.92 15.41 -3.87
C PHE A 101 4.29 15.25 -3.20
N LEU A 102 5.39 15.20 -3.96
CA LEU A 102 6.73 15.01 -3.38
C LEU A 102 7.13 16.18 -2.47
N GLU A 103 6.81 17.42 -2.85
CA GLU A 103 7.11 18.61 -2.05
C GLU A 103 6.47 18.52 -0.66
N ARG A 104 5.17 18.23 -0.58
CA ARG A 104 4.44 18.10 0.69
C ARG A 104 4.94 16.93 1.54
N ILE A 105 5.30 15.81 0.90
CA ILE A 105 5.87 14.67 1.60
C ILE A 105 7.26 14.98 2.18
N VAL A 106 8.14 15.62 1.40
CA VAL A 106 9.49 16.01 1.85
C VAL A 106 9.42 16.99 3.00
N GLU A 107 8.53 18.00 2.95
CA GLU A 107 8.28 18.93 4.07
C GLU A 107 8.02 18.17 5.39
N LYS A 108 7.24 17.07 5.36
CA LYS A 108 6.96 16.27 6.56
C LYS A 108 8.19 15.47 7.02
N HIS A 109 8.96 14.90 6.09
CA HIS A 109 10.21 14.21 6.42
C HIS A 109 11.23 15.13 7.06
N LEU A 110 11.31 16.39 6.62
CA LEU A 110 12.21 17.39 7.20
C LEU A 110 11.69 17.97 8.53
N LYS A 111 10.37 18.08 8.69
CA LYS A 111 9.73 18.63 9.89
C LYS A 111 9.83 17.69 11.10
N TYR A 112 9.73 16.39 10.90
CA TYR A 112 9.64 15.41 11.97
C TYR A 112 10.82 14.44 11.97
N ASN A 113 11.28 14.06 13.16
CA ASN A 113 12.40 13.13 13.32
C ASN A 113 11.97 11.67 13.23
N ASN A 114 12.90 10.82 12.75
CA ASN A 114 12.76 9.36 12.73
C ASN A 114 11.53 8.86 11.95
N ILE A 115 11.16 9.55 10.87
CA ILE A 115 10.05 9.14 10.00
C ILE A 115 10.43 7.84 9.28
N SER A 116 9.58 6.82 9.39
CA SER A 116 9.70 5.60 8.61
C SER A 116 8.97 5.73 7.28
N PHE A 117 7.79 6.31 7.28
CA PHE A 117 7.08 6.68 6.06
C PHE A 117 6.17 7.88 6.28
N CYS A 118 5.88 8.58 5.20
CA CYS A 118 4.90 9.63 5.11
C CYS A 118 3.93 9.33 3.96
N PHE A 119 2.64 9.55 4.16
CA PHE A 119 1.65 9.31 3.13
C PHE A 119 0.63 10.45 3.04
N CYS A 120 0.01 10.57 1.87
CA CYS A 120 -1.10 11.48 1.65
C CYS A 120 -2.43 10.74 1.49
N ARG A 121 -3.53 11.48 1.43
CA ARG A 121 -4.83 10.91 1.07
C ARG A 121 -4.91 10.64 -0.43
N SER A 122 -5.78 9.69 -0.79
CA SER A 122 -6.00 9.32 -2.19
C SER A 122 -7.40 9.71 -2.66
N ARG A 123 -7.50 10.09 -3.94
CA ARG A 123 -8.74 10.14 -4.70
C ARG A 123 -8.89 8.83 -5.48
N ILE A 124 -10.13 8.39 -5.68
CA ILE A 124 -10.40 7.34 -6.67
C ILE A 124 -10.65 8.02 -8.01
N MET A 125 -9.96 7.53 -9.03
CA MET A 125 -10.27 7.82 -10.44
C MET A 125 -10.70 6.55 -11.17
N ASN A 126 -11.49 6.70 -12.22
CA ASN A 126 -11.87 5.59 -13.08
C ASN A 126 -10.78 5.27 -14.11
N GLU A 127 -11.03 4.29 -14.95
CA GLU A 127 -10.09 3.85 -15.98
C GLU A 127 -9.71 4.95 -16.97
N GLU A 128 -10.62 5.89 -17.26
CA GLU A 128 -10.41 7.04 -18.16
C GLU A 128 -9.70 8.22 -17.48
N GLY A 129 -9.32 8.10 -16.19
CA GLY A 129 -8.63 9.15 -15.44
C GLY A 129 -9.55 10.19 -14.79
N HIS A 130 -10.89 10.02 -14.84
CA HIS A 130 -11.80 10.94 -14.18
C HIS A 130 -11.87 10.69 -12.68
N VAL A 131 -11.54 11.68 -11.89
CA VAL A 131 -11.65 11.63 -10.42
C VAL A 131 -13.11 11.55 -10.00
N ARG A 132 -13.45 10.53 -9.18
CA ARG A 132 -14.81 10.29 -8.70
C ARG A 132 -15.05 10.79 -7.28
N LYS A 133 -14.13 10.50 -6.35
CA LYS A 133 -14.28 10.88 -4.94
C LYS A 133 -12.96 10.82 -4.20
N ILE A 134 -12.88 11.48 -3.05
CA ILE A 134 -11.81 11.25 -2.07
C ILE A 134 -12.11 9.94 -1.35
N PHE A 135 -11.16 9.01 -1.34
CA PHE A 135 -11.37 7.67 -0.80
C PHE A 135 -11.28 7.64 0.72
N GLN A 136 -10.28 8.31 1.28
CA GLN A 136 -10.03 8.31 2.71
C GLN A 136 -10.71 9.50 3.39
N LYS A 137 -11.22 9.26 4.62
CA LYS A 137 -11.62 10.35 5.50
C LYS A 137 -10.38 11.16 5.90
N SER A 138 -10.59 12.44 6.25
CA SER A 138 -9.54 13.29 6.80
C SER A 138 -9.01 12.70 8.12
N PHE A 139 -7.71 12.86 8.33
CA PHE A 139 -7.06 12.58 9.62
C PHE A 139 -7.16 13.78 10.58
N GLY A 140 -7.79 14.87 10.15
CA GLY A 140 -7.89 16.13 10.88
C GLY A 140 -6.52 16.81 11.02
N ASP A 141 -6.31 17.48 12.13
CA ASP A 141 -5.05 18.20 12.40
C ASP A 141 -3.90 17.28 12.81
N LYS A 142 -4.13 15.97 12.89
CA LYS A 142 -3.11 15.02 13.35
C LYS A 142 -2.21 14.56 12.19
N GLU A 143 -1.12 15.29 12.01
CA GLU A 143 -0.12 15.07 10.96
C GLU A 143 1.01 14.09 11.33
N PHE A 144 1.06 13.62 12.59
CA PHE A 144 2.17 12.83 13.13
C PHE A 144 1.69 11.81 14.14
N PHE A 145 2.27 10.61 14.06
CA PHE A 145 2.07 9.52 15.02
C PHE A 145 3.41 8.89 15.37
N ARG A 146 3.60 8.50 16.63
CA ARG A 146 4.60 7.48 16.95
C ARG A 146 4.18 6.19 16.26
N GLY A 147 5.15 5.41 15.76
CA GLY A 147 4.82 4.22 14.97
C GLY A 147 3.91 3.23 15.71
N ARG A 148 4.20 2.95 16.98
CA ARG A 148 3.36 2.09 17.83
C ARG A 148 1.93 2.64 17.96
N ASP A 149 1.78 3.94 18.20
CA ASP A 149 0.45 4.57 18.31
C ASP A 149 -0.32 4.47 16.98
N PHE A 150 0.38 4.57 15.84
CA PHE A 150 -0.23 4.41 14.52
C PHE A 150 -0.71 2.97 14.30
N ILE A 151 0.08 1.97 14.69
CA ILE A 151 -0.32 0.57 14.63
C ILE A 151 -1.57 0.35 15.47
N GLU A 152 -1.54 0.69 16.76
CA GLU A 152 -2.61 0.39 17.73
C GLU A 152 -3.89 1.21 17.48
N GLN A 153 -3.79 2.45 16.96
CA GLN A 153 -4.95 3.31 16.72
C GLN A 153 -5.53 3.17 15.30
N LYS A 154 -4.73 2.72 14.33
CA LYS A 154 -5.10 2.72 12.91
C LYS A 154 -4.95 1.35 12.26
N LEU A 155 -3.72 0.81 12.16
CA LEU A 155 -3.44 -0.37 11.34
C LEU A 155 -4.09 -1.64 11.87
N ILE A 156 -4.25 -1.83 13.20
CA ILE A 156 -4.97 -3.01 13.71
C ILE A 156 -6.41 -3.09 13.21
N TRP A 157 -7.05 -1.96 12.88
CA TRP A 157 -8.43 -1.90 12.42
C TRP A 157 -8.59 -2.11 10.90
N GLY A 158 -7.50 -2.14 10.17
CA GLY A 158 -7.44 -2.33 8.72
C GLY A 158 -6.35 -1.49 8.09
N ASN A 159 -5.99 -1.80 6.85
CA ASN A 159 -5.02 -1.00 6.12
C ASN A 159 -5.58 0.39 5.80
N CYS A 160 -5.14 1.40 6.55
CA CYS A 160 -5.52 2.79 6.30
C CYS A 160 -4.56 3.50 5.33
N VAL A 161 -3.45 2.86 4.96
CA VAL A 161 -2.53 3.29 3.91
C VAL A 161 -3.00 2.62 2.60
N VAL A 162 -3.93 3.27 1.94
CA VAL A 162 -4.79 2.65 0.90
C VAL A 162 -4.05 2.23 -0.35
N ASN A 163 -2.94 2.89 -0.67
CA ASN A 163 -2.25 2.70 -1.93
C ASN A 163 -0.77 3.07 -1.79
N ALA A 164 0.12 2.25 -2.30
CA ALA A 164 1.57 2.47 -2.23
C ALA A 164 2.01 3.75 -2.95
N SER A 165 1.31 4.12 -4.02
CA SER A 165 1.57 5.38 -4.76
C SER A 165 1.37 6.65 -3.93
N ALA A 166 0.68 6.53 -2.79
CA ALA A 166 0.47 7.65 -1.87
C ALA A 166 1.58 7.80 -0.82
N VAL A 167 2.62 6.95 -0.84
CA VAL A 167 3.58 6.80 0.26
C VAL A 167 5.01 7.03 -0.20
N VAL A 168 5.78 7.79 0.59
CA VAL A 168 7.24 7.84 0.50
C VAL A 168 7.83 7.36 1.82
N PHE A 169 8.84 6.51 1.79
CA PHE A 169 9.37 5.84 2.96
C PHE A 169 10.90 5.75 3.00
N ASN A 170 11.45 5.55 4.17
CA ASN A 170 12.89 5.44 4.38
C ASN A 170 13.42 4.09 3.86
N LYS A 171 14.36 4.14 2.90
CA LYS A 171 14.95 2.95 2.26
C LYS A 171 15.66 2.03 3.24
N LYS A 172 16.49 2.58 4.13
CA LYS A 172 17.28 1.77 5.07
C LYS A 172 16.38 0.96 6.01
N LYS A 173 15.29 1.57 6.49
CA LYS A 173 14.31 0.89 7.33
C LYS A 173 13.57 -0.19 6.54
N ALA A 174 13.15 0.10 5.32
CA ALA A 174 12.46 -0.87 4.46
C ALA A 174 13.32 -2.09 4.12
N LEU A 175 14.62 -1.91 3.91
CA LEU A 175 15.53 -3.02 3.66
C LEU A 175 15.88 -3.82 4.93
N SER A 176 15.47 -3.37 6.11
CA SER A 176 15.72 -4.08 7.38
C SER A 176 14.52 -4.88 7.90
N ILE A 177 13.35 -4.76 7.26
CA ILE A 177 12.16 -5.56 7.62
C ILE A 177 12.21 -6.96 6.99
N ASP A 178 11.36 -7.87 7.52
CA ASP A 178 11.24 -9.24 7.00
C ASP A 178 10.60 -9.25 5.61
N ASP A 179 11.05 -10.13 4.75
CA ASP A 179 10.54 -10.27 3.37
C ASP A 179 9.17 -10.99 3.28
N LYS A 180 8.56 -11.35 4.41
CA LYS A 180 7.27 -12.04 4.47
C LYS A 180 6.13 -11.33 3.73
N TYR A 181 6.16 -9.99 3.65
CA TYR A 181 5.15 -9.24 2.92
C TYR A 181 5.08 -9.66 1.43
N MET A 182 6.16 -10.22 0.87
CA MET A 182 6.19 -10.68 -0.51
C MET A 182 5.45 -12.01 -0.75
N ASP A 183 5.13 -12.75 0.31
CA ASP A 183 4.37 -14.01 0.22
C ASP A 183 2.87 -13.77 0.01
N TYR A 184 2.40 -12.54 0.24
CA TYR A 184 1.01 -12.15 0.09
C TYR A 184 0.70 -11.60 -1.31
N ARG A 185 -0.56 -11.74 -1.70
CA ARG A 185 -1.08 -11.21 -2.98
C ARG A 185 -1.97 -9.99 -2.81
N GLY A 186 -2.65 -9.85 -1.67
CA GLY A 186 -3.65 -8.84 -1.45
C GLY A 186 -3.39 -7.91 -0.27
N VAL A 187 -2.66 -8.36 0.76
CA VAL A 187 -2.44 -7.57 1.99
C VAL A 187 -0.96 -7.42 2.38
N GLY A 188 -0.05 -7.74 1.47
CA GLY A 188 1.38 -7.62 1.73
C GLY A 188 1.80 -6.20 2.06
N ASP A 189 1.18 -5.20 1.44
CA ASP A 189 1.37 -3.80 1.75
C ASP A 189 0.96 -3.45 3.20
N TRP A 190 -0.12 -4.05 3.72
CA TRP A 190 -0.55 -3.83 5.10
C TRP A 190 0.50 -4.35 6.10
N LEU A 191 1.06 -5.55 5.87
CA LEU A 191 2.15 -6.06 6.69
C LEU A 191 3.39 -5.16 6.57
N PHE A 192 3.75 -4.78 5.34
CA PHE A 192 4.88 -3.88 5.07
C PHE A 192 4.76 -2.56 5.83
N TRP A 193 3.61 -1.87 5.77
CA TRP A 193 3.40 -0.62 6.49
C TRP A 193 3.40 -0.82 8.01
N THR A 194 2.94 -1.98 8.49
CA THR A 194 2.99 -2.31 9.92
C THR A 194 4.44 -2.44 10.40
N GLU A 195 5.25 -3.23 9.69
CA GLU A 195 6.67 -3.40 10.03
C GLU A 195 7.46 -2.09 9.89
N MET A 196 7.14 -1.29 8.88
CA MET A 196 7.70 0.07 8.75
C MET A 196 7.34 0.96 9.94
N ALA A 197 6.10 0.92 10.44
CA ALA A 197 5.69 1.68 11.62
C ALA A 197 6.39 1.21 12.89
N GLU A 198 6.79 -0.06 13.01
CA GLU A 198 7.64 -0.55 14.10
C GLU A 198 9.05 0.07 14.08
N GLN A 199 9.56 0.43 12.88
CA GLN A 199 10.91 1.00 12.71
C GLN A 199 10.97 2.51 12.99
N GLY A 200 9.82 3.20 13.13
CA GLY A 200 9.83 4.63 13.36
C GLY A 200 8.46 5.29 13.30
N ASN A 201 8.47 6.60 13.17
CA ASN A 201 7.26 7.41 13.21
C ASN A 201 6.59 7.49 11.83
N VAL A 202 5.32 7.86 11.84
CA VAL A 202 4.49 8.02 10.63
C VAL A 202 4.03 9.46 10.53
N ALA A 203 4.26 10.08 9.37
CA ALA A 203 3.73 11.40 9.06
C ALA A 203 2.60 11.32 8.04
N ILE A 204 1.70 12.31 8.07
CA ILE A 204 0.52 12.37 7.21
C ILE A 204 0.42 13.75 6.57
N VAL A 205 0.18 13.76 5.27
CA VAL A 205 -0.27 14.92 4.51
C VAL A 205 -1.78 14.76 4.30
N ASP A 206 -2.60 15.54 5.01
CA ASP A 206 -4.08 15.41 4.94
C ASP A 206 -4.67 16.05 3.67
N GLU A 207 -3.87 16.13 2.61
CA GLU A 207 -4.27 16.55 1.28
C GLU A 207 -4.44 15.32 0.37
N PRO A 208 -5.44 15.29 -0.54
CA PRO A 208 -5.63 14.19 -1.48
C PRO A 208 -4.74 14.41 -2.72
N LEU A 209 -3.46 14.04 -2.64
CA LEU A 209 -2.44 14.28 -3.66
C LEU A 209 -2.14 13.05 -4.54
N ASN A 210 -2.66 11.87 -4.19
CA ASN A 210 -2.56 10.66 -5.00
C ASN A 210 -3.89 10.36 -5.68
N ASN A 211 -3.86 9.94 -6.93
CA ASN A 211 -5.01 9.54 -7.73
C ASN A 211 -4.91 8.03 -7.99
N TYR A 212 -5.63 7.24 -7.19
CA TYR A 212 -5.69 5.79 -7.27
C TYR A 212 -6.68 5.36 -8.35
N ARG A 213 -6.19 4.63 -9.35
CA ARG A 213 -7.03 4.13 -10.44
C ARG A 213 -7.73 2.85 -10.03
N TYR A 214 -9.06 2.88 -10.04
CA TYR A 214 -9.88 1.73 -9.71
C TYR A 214 -10.71 1.30 -10.91
N TYR A 215 -10.50 0.06 -11.36
CA TYR A 215 -11.22 -0.58 -12.46
C TYR A 215 -11.49 -2.07 -12.14
N GLU A 216 -12.42 -2.67 -12.88
CA GLU A 216 -13.01 -3.96 -12.50
C GLU A 216 -12.02 -5.13 -12.45
N ASN A 217 -10.99 -5.11 -13.26
CA ASN A 217 -10.04 -6.22 -13.41
C ASN A 217 -8.67 -5.95 -12.74
N ASN A 218 -8.57 -4.96 -11.85
CA ASN A 218 -7.32 -4.74 -11.11
C ASN A 218 -7.09 -5.84 -10.06
N THR A 219 -5.85 -5.96 -9.60
CA THR A 219 -5.43 -6.98 -8.62
C THR A 219 -6.28 -6.93 -7.33
N THR A 220 -6.60 -5.74 -6.85
CA THR A 220 -7.42 -5.53 -5.64
C THR A 220 -8.84 -6.08 -5.82
N SER A 221 -9.50 -5.80 -6.95
CA SER A 221 -10.84 -6.31 -7.26
C SER A 221 -10.87 -7.83 -7.31
N ASN A 222 -9.86 -8.43 -7.93
CA ASN A 222 -9.75 -9.89 -8.04
C ASN A 222 -9.52 -10.55 -6.68
N ASN A 223 -8.64 -10.01 -5.83
CA ASN A 223 -8.40 -10.54 -4.48
C ASN A 223 -9.61 -10.43 -3.55
N ARG A 224 -10.46 -9.41 -3.74
CA ARG A 224 -11.74 -9.30 -3.01
C ARG A 224 -12.73 -10.38 -3.45
N LYS A 225 -12.93 -10.55 -4.75
CA LYS A 225 -13.92 -11.51 -5.31
C LYS A 225 -13.65 -12.95 -4.85
N ASN A 226 -12.37 -13.34 -4.71
CA ASN A 226 -11.98 -14.71 -4.33
C ASN A 226 -11.71 -14.88 -2.81
N GLY A 227 -11.93 -13.85 -1.99
CA GLY A 227 -11.75 -13.89 -0.54
C GLY A 227 -10.30 -13.94 -0.05
N ASN A 228 -9.31 -13.85 -0.93
CA ASN A 228 -7.89 -13.88 -0.55
C ASN A 228 -7.51 -12.75 0.42
N GLU A 229 -8.04 -11.54 0.21
CA GLU A 229 -7.82 -10.41 1.12
C GLU A 229 -8.19 -10.76 2.57
N ILE A 230 -9.31 -11.46 2.77
CA ILE A 230 -9.79 -11.84 4.11
C ILE A 230 -8.95 -12.99 4.71
N LYS A 231 -8.54 -13.96 3.88
CA LYS A 231 -7.65 -15.04 4.32
C LYS A 231 -6.31 -14.51 4.79
N GLU A 232 -5.70 -13.67 3.97
CA GLU A 232 -4.41 -13.06 4.26
C GLU A 232 -4.48 -12.08 5.44
N ALA A 233 -5.59 -11.33 5.60
CA ALA A 233 -5.84 -10.48 6.76
C ALA A 233 -5.76 -11.25 8.09
N LYS A 234 -6.07 -12.56 8.10
CA LYS A 234 -5.90 -13.39 9.28
C LYS A 234 -4.44 -13.55 9.69
N SER A 235 -3.52 -13.60 8.73
CA SER A 235 -2.08 -13.67 9.01
C SER A 235 -1.57 -12.36 9.61
N VAL A 236 -2.00 -11.22 9.08
CA VAL A 236 -1.68 -9.90 9.66
C VAL A 236 -2.26 -9.75 11.06
N PHE A 237 -3.49 -10.23 11.29
CA PHE A 237 -4.08 -10.28 12.61
C PHE A 237 -3.25 -11.11 13.60
N ASN A 238 -2.76 -12.30 13.20
CA ASN A 238 -1.89 -13.11 14.03
C ASN A 238 -0.56 -12.40 14.32
N TYR A 239 0.01 -11.70 13.34
CA TYR A 239 1.19 -10.86 13.53
C TYR A 239 0.97 -9.81 14.64
N PHE A 240 -0.15 -9.08 14.63
CA PHE A 240 -0.48 -8.11 15.68
C PHE A 240 -0.57 -8.76 17.09
N LYS A 241 -1.07 -9.99 17.16
CA LYS A 241 -1.10 -10.74 18.43
C LYS A 241 0.30 -11.10 18.91
N GLU A 242 1.14 -11.64 18.04
CA GLU A 242 2.51 -12.04 18.35
C GLU A 242 3.35 -10.84 18.82
N LYS A 243 3.19 -9.70 18.18
CA LYS A 243 3.85 -8.43 18.52
C LYS A 243 3.20 -7.68 19.68
N ARG A 244 2.12 -8.20 20.27
CA ARG A 244 1.38 -7.58 21.38
C ARG A 244 0.84 -6.18 21.07
N HIS A 245 0.48 -5.91 19.84
CA HIS A 245 -0.23 -4.69 19.44
C HIS A 245 -1.73 -4.81 19.68
N LEU A 246 -2.24 -6.02 19.94
CA LEU A 246 -3.66 -6.33 20.01
C LEU A 246 -4.02 -6.80 21.42
N GLY A 247 -4.86 -6.03 22.10
CA GLY A 247 -5.45 -6.43 23.38
C GLY A 247 -6.58 -7.44 23.20
N PHE A 248 -6.93 -8.14 24.29
CA PHE A 248 -7.98 -9.19 24.27
C PHE A 248 -9.34 -8.66 23.73
N LEU A 249 -9.76 -7.48 24.17
CA LEU A 249 -11.04 -6.89 23.72
C LEU A 249 -10.98 -6.49 22.23
N ASP A 250 -9.85 -5.99 21.78
CA ASP A 250 -9.68 -5.61 20.37
C ASP A 250 -9.63 -6.84 19.47
N GLU A 251 -9.03 -7.94 19.94
CA GLU A 251 -9.12 -9.25 19.28
C GLU A 251 -10.58 -9.67 19.05
N ILE A 252 -11.40 -9.60 20.08
CA ILE A 252 -12.83 -9.97 19.97
C ILE A 252 -13.56 -9.07 18.98
N ARG A 253 -13.32 -7.75 19.04
CA ARG A 253 -13.95 -6.77 18.14
C ARG A 253 -13.57 -7.01 16.68
N LEU A 254 -12.28 -7.26 16.42
CA LEU A 254 -11.79 -7.54 15.07
C LEU A 254 -12.34 -8.84 14.51
N ARG A 255 -12.36 -9.93 15.30
CA ARG A 255 -12.98 -11.19 14.90
C ARG A 255 -14.44 -10.98 14.54
N LYS A 256 -15.21 -10.28 15.40
CA LYS A 256 -16.60 -9.95 15.12
C LYS A 256 -16.77 -9.18 13.83
N LYS A 257 -15.91 -8.16 13.55
CA LYS A 257 -15.93 -7.39 12.32
C LYS A 257 -15.75 -8.28 11.08
N TYR A 258 -14.72 -9.16 11.08
CA TYR A 258 -14.45 -10.03 9.94
C TYR A 258 -15.52 -11.11 9.76
N ILE A 259 -15.96 -11.78 10.84
CA ILE A 259 -17.05 -12.78 10.80
C ILE A 259 -18.34 -12.13 10.27
N TRP A 260 -18.68 -10.93 10.74
CA TRP A 260 -19.84 -10.19 10.25
C TRP A 260 -19.70 -9.88 8.75
N HIS A 261 -18.55 -9.35 8.33
CA HIS A 261 -18.29 -9.07 6.92
C HIS A 261 -18.42 -10.33 6.06
N ILE A 262 -17.83 -11.45 6.46
CA ILE A 262 -17.93 -12.73 5.74
C ILE A 262 -19.39 -13.20 5.63
N LYS A 263 -20.17 -13.14 6.70
CA LYS A 263 -21.59 -13.61 6.72
C LYS A 263 -22.51 -12.76 5.85
N TYR A 264 -22.26 -11.45 5.74
CA TYR A 264 -23.17 -10.53 5.09
C TYR A 264 -22.66 -10.03 3.72
N GLU A 265 -21.45 -10.38 3.33
CA GLU A 265 -20.92 -10.07 1.99
C GLU A 265 -21.52 -11.06 0.97
N LYS A 266 -22.42 -10.51 0.14
CA LYS A 266 -23.19 -11.30 -0.84
C LYS A 266 -22.36 -11.74 -2.06
N SER A 267 -21.13 -11.26 -2.21
CA SER A 267 -20.28 -11.55 -3.37
C SER A 267 -19.53 -12.89 -3.24
N PHE A 268 -19.46 -13.45 -2.03
CA PHE A 268 -18.75 -14.72 -1.83
C PHE A 268 -19.64 -15.93 -2.15
N PRO A 269 -19.14 -16.88 -2.99
CA PRO A 269 -19.74 -18.19 -3.11
C PRO A 269 -19.80 -18.94 -1.77
N ASP A 270 -20.79 -19.79 -1.56
CA ASP A 270 -21.01 -20.50 -0.29
C ASP A 270 -19.79 -21.28 0.20
N GLU A 271 -19.02 -21.90 -0.70
CA GLU A 271 -17.80 -22.64 -0.37
C GLU A 271 -16.71 -21.73 0.19
N ILE A 272 -16.47 -20.59 -0.45
CA ILE A 272 -15.51 -19.58 0.01
C ILE A 272 -15.96 -19.02 1.36
N GLN A 273 -17.24 -18.73 1.53
CA GLN A 273 -17.79 -18.21 2.79
C GLN A 273 -17.54 -19.19 3.95
N LYS A 274 -17.79 -20.48 3.76
CA LYS A 274 -17.54 -21.53 4.75
C LYS A 274 -16.05 -21.63 5.12
N GLU A 275 -15.16 -21.59 4.13
CA GLU A 275 -13.72 -21.61 4.35
C GLU A 275 -13.24 -20.40 5.15
N LEU A 276 -13.71 -19.20 4.81
CA LEU A 276 -13.38 -17.96 5.51
C LEU A 276 -13.89 -17.98 6.97
N LEU A 277 -15.11 -18.45 7.21
CA LEU A 277 -15.66 -18.58 8.55
C LEU A 277 -14.87 -19.59 9.41
N SER A 278 -14.46 -20.71 8.82
CA SER A 278 -13.56 -21.67 9.48
C SER A 278 -12.22 -21.05 9.86
N CYS A 279 -11.63 -20.28 8.95
CA CYS A 279 -10.36 -19.58 9.17
C CYS A 279 -10.43 -18.58 10.34
N TRP A 280 -11.51 -17.83 10.46
CA TRP A 280 -11.69 -16.80 11.49
C TRP A 280 -12.26 -17.33 12.82
N GLY A 281 -12.62 -18.64 12.90
CA GLY A 281 -13.11 -19.30 14.10
C GLY A 281 -14.52 -18.81 14.46
N ASP A 282 -15.47 -19.00 13.54
CA ASP A 282 -16.90 -18.77 13.82
C ASP A 282 -17.42 -19.86 14.76
N ASN A 283 -17.37 -19.60 16.06
CA ASN A 283 -17.95 -20.48 17.05
C ASN A 283 -18.77 -19.69 18.09
N LEU A 284 -19.68 -20.38 18.76
CA LEU A 284 -20.62 -19.82 19.74
C LEU A 284 -19.90 -19.06 20.87
N PHE A 285 -18.67 -19.44 21.21
CA PHE A 285 -17.85 -18.78 22.22
C PHE A 285 -17.54 -17.34 21.86
N TYR A 286 -17.03 -17.07 20.65
CA TYR A 286 -16.71 -15.72 20.23
C TYR A 286 -17.95 -14.86 19.97
N GLU A 287 -19.06 -15.45 19.51
CA GLU A 287 -20.36 -14.74 19.39
C GLU A 287 -20.86 -14.28 20.78
N THR A 288 -20.76 -15.14 21.78
CA THR A 288 -21.18 -14.83 23.16
C THR A 288 -20.30 -13.74 23.77
N LEU A 289 -18.97 -13.85 23.64
CA LEU A 289 -18.04 -12.83 24.11
C LEU A 289 -18.25 -11.48 23.41
N ALA A 290 -18.55 -11.49 22.11
CA ALA A 290 -18.83 -10.26 21.35
C ALA A 290 -20.10 -9.54 21.84
N LYS A 291 -21.15 -10.28 22.24
CA LYS A 291 -22.35 -9.72 22.87
C LYS A 291 -22.03 -9.07 24.22
N ILE A 292 -21.23 -9.75 25.05
CA ILE A 292 -20.81 -9.24 26.37
C ILE A 292 -19.96 -7.96 26.21
N SER A 293 -19.03 -7.91 25.25
CA SER A 293 -18.20 -6.73 25.02
C SER A 293 -18.96 -5.50 24.55
N THR A 294 -20.16 -5.68 23.98
CA THR A 294 -21.02 -4.58 23.53
C THR A 294 -21.84 -3.98 24.70
N ILE A 295 -21.98 -4.72 25.81
CA ILE A 295 -22.70 -4.28 27.02
C ILE A 295 -21.79 -3.50 27.97
N LEU A 296 -20.47 -3.68 27.84
CA LEU A 296 -19.46 -3.04 28.71
C LEU A 296 -18.93 -1.69 28.16
N HIS A 297 -19.57 -1.15 27.13
CA HIS A 297 -19.34 0.17 26.55
C HIS A 297 -20.66 0.88 26.22
#